data_0c0f01a0192dfec80f437760de6a162b
#
_entry.id   0c0f01a0192dfec80f437760de6a162b
#
_cell.length_a   1.000
_cell.length_b   1.000
_cell.length_c   1.000
_cell.angle_alpha   90.00
_cell.angle_beta   90.00
_cell.angle_gamma   90.00
#
_symmetry.space_group_name_H-M   'P 1'
#
loop_
_entity.id
_entity.type
_entity.pdbx_description
1 polymer ?
#
loop_
_entity_poly.entity_id
_entity_poly.type
_entity_poly.pdbx_seq_one_letter_code
_entity_poly.pdbx_strand_id
1 'polypeptide(L)' 'MAASALADEGRYAEALAFIGRAKTRDDIAEPYTLRLWYVKGDILERAGRPREAAVEFRKVVRHDGSAFDAAERLASLS' A
#
# COMPACT_ATOMS: atom_id res chain seq x y z
N MET A 1 -4.18 6.04 10.50
CA MET A 1 -3.11 5.07 10.79
C MET A 1 -1.79 5.81 11.02
N ALA A 2 -0.98 5.31 11.92
CA ALA A 2 0.33 5.94 12.23
C ALA A 2 1.23 6.00 10.99
N ALA A 3 1.21 4.97 10.14
CA ALA A 3 2.01 4.96 8.91
C ALA A 3 1.60 6.09 7.96
N SER A 4 0.32 6.40 7.86
CA SER A 4 -0.15 7.51 7.03
C SER A 4 0.29 8.85 7.60
N ALA A 5 0.28 9.00 8.92
CA ALA A 5 0.77 10.22 9.55
C ALA A 5 2.26 10.45 9.28
N LEU A 6 3.07 9.38 9.36
CA LEU A 6 4.50 9.46 9.04
C LEU A 6 4.72 9.85 7.58
N ALA A 7 3.93 9.28 6.67
CA ALA A 7 4.03 9.62 5.25
C ALA A 7 3.64 11.08 4.98
N ASP A 8 2.63 11.59 5.68
CA ASP A 8 2.21 12.98 5.54
C ASP A 8 3.31 13.96 6.01
N GLU A 9 4.16 13.53 6.93
CA GLU A 9 5.31 14.30 7.38
C GLU A 9 6.55 14.11 6.48
N GLY A 10 6.44 13.31 5.43
CA GLY A 10 7.56 13.00 4.54
C GLY A 10 8.51 11.95 5.07
N ARG A 11 8.15 11.26 6.15
CA ARG A 11 8.99 10.23 6.79
C ARG A 11 8.68 8.86 6.22
N TYR A 12 8.91 8.70 4.93
CA TYR A 12 8.49 7.51 4.19
C TYR A 12 9.19 6.23 4.65
N ALA A 13 10.49 6.30 4.92
CA ALA A 13 11.24 5.12 5.38
C ALA A 13 10.71 4.61 6.72
N GLU A 14 10.38 5.52 7.62
CA GLU A 14 9.82 5.15 8.91
C GLU A 14 8.41 4.60 8.76
N ALA A 15 7.61 5.18 7.86
CA ALA A 15 6.27 4.69 7.59
C ALA A 15 6.30 3.27 7.03
N LEU A 16 7.22 2.99 6.10
CA LEU A 16 7.37 1.65 5.53
C LEU A 16 7.85 0.65 6.59
N ALA A 17 8.77 1.06 7.46
CA ALA A 17 9.22 0.21 8.55
C ALA A 17 8.09 -0.12 9.52
N PHE A 18 7.24 0.86 9.80
CA PHE A 18 6.07 0.65 10.66
C PHE A 18 5.13 -0.40 10.06
N ILE A 19 4.85 -0.29 8.78
CA ILE A 19 3.99 -1.26 8.08
C ILE A 19 4.64 -2.63 8.05
N GLY A 20 5.96 -2.70 7.86
CA GLY A 20 6.69 -3.96 7.82
C GLY A 20 6.65 -4.72 9.15
N ARG A 21 6.42 -4.03 10.26
CA ARG A 21 6.24 -4.68 11.56
C ARG A 21 4.85 -5.26 11.74
N ALA A 22 3.88 -4.75 11.01
CA ALA A 22 2.54 -5.30 11.02
C ALA A 22 2.58 -6.62 10.26
N LYS A 23 2.47 -7.73 10.98
CA LYS A 23 2.55 -9.04 10.35
C LYS A 23 1.29 -9.28 9.53
N THR A 24 1.43 -9.20 8.22
CA THR A 24 0.36 -9.54 7.30
C THR A 24 0.73 -10.83 6.60
N ARG A 25 -0.28 -11.67 6.38
CA ARG A 25 -0.12 -12.90 5.62
C ARG A 25 -0.64 -12.64 4.21
N ASP A 26 0.23 -12.74 3.22
CA ASP A 26 -0.14 -12.47 1.84
C ASP A 26 -1.17 -13.46 1.29
N ASP A 27 -1.34 -14.60 1.94
CA ASP A 27 -2.32 -15.62 1.55
C ASP A 27 -3.72 -15.36 2.13
N ILE A 28 -3.87 -14.34 2.99
CA ILE A 28 -5.16 -14.02 3.62
C ILE A 28 -5.59 -12.63 3.18
N ALA A 29 -6.66 -12.58 2.40
CA ALA A 29 -7.21 -11.31 1.90
C ALA A 29 -8.27 -10.76 2.86
N GLU A 30 -7.89 -10.49 4.08
CA GLU A 30 -8.77 -9.84 5.05
C GLU A 30 -8.82 -8.33 4.78
N PRO A 31 -9.92 -7.64 5.16
CA PRO A 31 -10.00 -6.19 4.96
C PRO A 31 -8.82 -5.43 5.54
N TYR A 32 -8.32 -5.84 6.69
CA TYR A 32 -7.15 -5.23 7.32
C TYR A 32 -5.90 -5.38 6.45
N THR A 33 -5.69 -6.58 5.89
CA THR A 33 -4.53 -6.86 5.03
C THR A 33 -4.59 -6.06 3.74
N LEU A 34 -5.78 -6.00 3.11
CA LEU A 34 -5.96 -5.22 1.89
C LEU A 34 -5.65 -3.75 2.14
N ARG A 35 -6.11 -3.23 3.27
CA ARG A 35 -5.86 -1.84 3.63
C ARG A 35 -4.38 -1.57 3.83
N LEU A 36 -3.64 -2.50 4.46
CA LEU A 36 -2.21 -2.36 4.65
C LEU A 36 -1.46 -2.34 3.32
N TRP A 37 -1.82 -3.23 2.40
CA TRP A 37 -1.22 -3.22 1.06
C TRP A 37 -1.49 -1.91 0.34
N TYR A 38 -2.71 -1.40 0.45
CA TYR A 38 -3.08 -0.12 -0.18
C TYR A 38 -2.27 1.03 0.41
N VAL A 39 -2.19 1.12 1.73
CA VAL A 39 -1.43 2.18 2.41
C VAL A 39 0.05 2.09 2.05
N LYS A 40 0.61 0.88 2.01
CA LYS A 40 2.01 0.69 1.61
C LYS A 40 2.24 1.17 0.18
N GLY A 41 1.32 0.84 -0.73
CA GLY A 41 1.40 1.32 -2.11
C GLY A 41 1.37 2.84 -2.19
N ASP A 42 0.48 3.46 -1.43
CA ASP A 42 0.37 4.91 -1.38
C ASP A 42 1.69 5.55 -0.91
N ILE A 43 2.27 5.01 0.15
CA ILE A 43 3.53 5.53 0.69
C ILE A 43 4.67 5.35 -0.31
N LEU A 44 4.75 4.20 -0.98
CA LEU A 44 5.77 3.95 -1.98
C LEU A 44 5.65 4.92 -3.16
N GLU A 45 4.42 5.20 -3.59
CA GLU A 45 4.20 6.16 -4.67
C GLU A 45 4.68 7.56 -4.27
N ARG A 46 4.34 8.00 -3.05
CA ARG A 46 4.78 9.29 -2.52
C ARG A 46 6.30 9.36 -2.37
N ALA A 47 6.92 8.23 -2.05
CA ALA A 47 8.38 8.14 -1.89
C ALA A 47 9.13 8.10 -3.23
N GLY A 48 8.42 8.15 -4.35
CA GLY A 48 9.03 8.10 -5.68
C GLY A 48 9.44 6.70 -6.10
N ARG A 49 8.73 5.67 -5.62
CA ARG A 49 9.01 4.26 -5.93
C ARG A 49 7.78 3.63 -6.61
N PRO A 50 7.42 4.09 -7.81
CA PRO A 50 6.16 3.70 -8.44
C PRO A 50 6.09 2.22 -8.81
N ARG A 51 7.21 1.59 -9.15
CA ARG A 51 7.21 0.16 -9.50
C ARG A 51 6.85 -0.71 -8.29
N GLU A 52 7.39 -0.35 -7.13
CA GLU A 52 7.09 -1.06 -5.89
C GLU A 52 5.65 -0.78 -5.45
N ALA A 53 5.20 0.45 -5.62
CA ALA A 53 3.81 0.81 -5.35
C ALA A 53 2.85 -0.02 -6.18
N ALA A 54 3.15 -0.21 -7.46
CA ALA A 54 2.32 -1.01 -8.36
C ALA A 54 2.18 -2.45 -7.88
N VAL A 55 3.24 -3.02 -7.30
CA VAL A 55 3.18 -4.38 -6.77
C VAL A 55 2.14 -4.47 -5.65
N GLU A 56 2.12 -3.48 -4.74
CA GLU A 56 1.18 -3.49 -3.62
C GLU A 56 -0.25 -3.25 -4.10
N PHE A 57 -0.47 -2.32 -5.01
CA PHE A 57 -1.81 -2.09 -5.56
C PHE A 57 -2.31 -3.30 -6.34
N ARG A 58 -1.42 -4.01 -7.03
CA ARG A 58 -1.80 -5.22 -7.77
C ARG A 58 -2.30 -6.32 -6.83
N LYS A 59 -1.68 -6.45 -5.66
CA LYS A 59 -2.15 -7.39 -4.64
C LYS A 59 -3.57 -7.08 -4.22
N VAL A 60 -3.88 -5.81 -3.98
CA VAL A 60 -5.22 -5.38 -3.61
C VAL A 60 -6.23 -5.72 -4.71
N VAL A 61 -5.93 -5.34 -5.94
CA VAL A 61 -6.80 -5.56 -7.08
C VAL A 61 -7.04 -7.05 -7.33
N ARG A 62 -6.03 -7.86 -7.13
CA ARG A 62 -6.14 -9.31 -7.32
C ARG A 62 -7.14 -9.96 -6.37
N HIS A 63 -7.21 -9.45 -5.14
CA HIS A 63 -8.11 -9.99 -4.14
C HIS A 63 -9.48 -9.31 -4.14
N ASP A 64 -9.51 -8.03 -4.45
CA ASP A 64 -10.76 -7.27 -4.56
C ASP A 64 -10.55 -6.09 -5.52
N GLY A 65 -10.96 -6.26 -6.77
CA GLY A 65 -10.77 -5.25 -7.80
C GLY A 65 -11.53 -3.96 -7.58
N SER A 66 -12.50 -3.97 -6.66
CA SER A 66 -13.28 -2.77 -6.32
C SER A 66 -12.83 -2.12 -5.01
N ALA A 67 -11.81 -2.68 -4.34
CA ALA A 67 -11.34 -2.14 -3.07
C ALA A 67 -10.62 -0.81 -3.27
N PHE A 68 -11.10 0.22 -2.59
CA PHE A 68 -10.51 1.56 -2.65
C PHE A 68 -10.48 2.07 -4.09
N ASP A 69 -9.44 2.82 -4.43
CA ASP A 69 -9.15 3.24 -5.81
C ASP A 69 -7.90 2.54 -6.37
N ALA A 70 -7.59 1.36 -5.84
CA ALA A 70 -6.35 0.65 -6.16
C ALA A 70 -6.21 0.36 -7.67
N ALA A 71 -7.31 -0.05 -8.31
CA ALA A 71 -7.28 -0.34 -9.75
C ALA A 71 -6.95 0.92 -10.57
N GLU A 72 -7.52 2.05 -10.21
CA GLU A 72 -7.26 3.32 -10.89
C GLU A 72 -5.80 3.75 -10.68
N ARG A 73 -5.31 3.62 -9.45
CA ARG A 73 -3.94 4.00 -9.13
C ARG A 73 -2.94 3.09 -9.82
N LEU A 74 -3.23 1.78 -9.87
CA LEU A 74 -2.40 0.83 -10.58
C LEU A 74 -2.32 1.19 -12.07
N ALA A 75 -3.45 1.50 -12.69
CA ALA A 75 -3.48 1.90 -14.10
C ALA A 75 -2.66 3.18 -14.32
N SER A 76 -2.73 4.12 -13.39
CA SER A 76 -1.97 5.37 -13.46
C SER A 76 -0.47 5.15 -13.36
N LEU A 77 -0.03 4.08 -12.71
CA LEU A 77 1.39 3.76 -12.54
C LEU A 77 1.97 2.90 -13.67
N SER A 78 1.12 2.40 -14.53
CA SER A 78 1.53 1.48 -15.61
C SER A 78 2.08 2.20 -16.82
#